data_9194f07e003b23a26e46e445a69fa3be
#
_entry.id   9194f07e003b23a26e46e445a69fa3be
#
_cell.length_a   1.000
_cell.length_b   1.000
_cell.length_c   1.000
_cell.angle_alpha   90.00
_cell.angle_beta   90.00
_cell.angle_gamma   90.00
#
_symmetry.space_group_name_H-M   'P 1'
#
loop_
_entity.id
_entity.type
_entity.pdbx_description
1 polymer ?
#
loop_
_entity_poly.entity_id
_entity_poly.type
_entity_poly.pdbx_seq_one_letter_code
_entity_poly.pdbx_strand_id
1 'polypeptide(L)'
;LAQARVLQWQFFEQYSHEPFIAVARFINKYLGLPADKADEYAAKQTGGHKALQVMEQQLAETPFLAGEKVTTADITLYAYTHVADEGGFELEAYPAIRAWLDRVAALPNFRPMV
;
A
#
# COMPACT_ATOMS: atom_id res chain seq x y z
N LEU A 1 -4.46 18.95 -13.08
CA LEU A 1 -3.22 18.19 -12.86
C LEU A 1 -3.27 17.39 -11.57
N ALA A 2 -3.64 18.02 -10.44
CA ALA A 2 -3.75 17.30 -9.17
C ALA A 2 -4.82 16.22 -9.23
N GLN A 3 -5.96 16.50 -9.84
CA GLN A 3 -7.04 15.51 -10.00
C GLN A 3 -6.61 14.34 -10.87
N ALA A 4 -5.82 14.58 -11.90
CA ALA A 4 -5.31 13.52 -12.77
C ALA A 4 -4.37 12.60 -12.00
N ARG A 5 -3.52 13.17 -11.12
CA ARG A 5 -2.63 12.38 -10.27
C ARG A 5 -3.41 11.53 -9.26
N VAL A 6 -4.45 12.10 -8.66
CA VAL A 6 -5.31 11.36 -7.72
C VAL A 6 -5.95 10.17 -8.42
N LEU A 7 -6.53 10.38 -9.60
CA LEU A 7 -7.14 9.29 -10.36
C LEU A 7 -6.13 8.23 -10.76
N GLN A 8 -4.94 8.65 -11.16
CA GLN A 8 -3.86 7.73 -11.52
C GLN A 8 -3.50 6.81 -10.35
N TRP A 9 -3.39 7.36 -9.14
CA TRP A 9 -3.09 6.58 -7.95
C TRP A 9 -4.24 5.69 -7.53
N GLN A 10 -5.48 6.13 -7.72
CA GLN A 10 -6.65 5.30 -7.44
C GLN A 10 -6.73 4.10 -8.38
N PHE A 11 -6.42 4.29 -9.68
CA PHE A 11 -6.32 3.17 -10.61
C PHE A 11 -5.15 2.26 -10.24
N PHE A 12 -4.03 2.83 -9.85
CA PHE A 12 -2.87 2.07 -9.38
C PHE A 12 -3.27 1.16 -8.22
N GLU A 13 -4.04 1.67 -7.26
CA GLU A 13 -4.50 0.90 -6.12
C GLU A 13 -5.35 -0.29 -6.58
N GLN A 14 -6.28 -0.08 -7.50
CA GLN A 14 -7.17 -1.13 -7.95
C GLN A 14 -6.48 -2.22 -8.76
N TYR A 15 -5.48 -1.89 -9.58
CA TYR A 15 -4.90 -2.82 -10.53
C TYR A 15 -3.51 -3.31 -10.16
N SER A 16 -2.76 -2.55 -9.40
CA SER A 16 -1.35 -2.85 -9.12
C SER A 16 -1.03 -3.05 -7.65
N HIS A 17 -1.86 -2.55 -6.75
CA HIS A 17 -1.61 -2.58 -5.31
C HIS A 17 -2.56 -3.55 -4.61
N GLU A 18 -3.85 -3.27 -4.62
CA GLU A 18 -4.84 -4.09 -3.90
C GLU A 18 -4.84 -5.56 -4.34
N PRO A 19 -4.80 -5.89 -5.66
CA PRO A 19 -4.82 -7.30 -6.06
C PRO A 19 -3.65 -8.12 -5.51
N PHE A 20 -2.57 -7.48 -5.12
CA PHE A 20 -1.41 -8.17 -4.55
C PHE A 20 -1.36 -8.02 -3.03
N ILE A 21 -1.43 -6.78 -2.53
CA ILE A 21 -1.25 -6.51 -1.10
C ILE A 21 -2.42 -7.06 -0.29
N ALA A 22 -3.66 -6.78 -0.70
CA ALA A 22 -4.83 -7.22 0.04
C ALA A 22 -5.03 -8.73 -0.07
N VAL A 23 -4.77 -9.31 -1.24
CA VAL A 23 -4.94 -10.76 -1.44
C VAL A 23 -3.88 -11.53 -0.65
N ALA A 24 -2.63 -11.06 -0.64
CA ALA A 24 -1.58 -11.70 0.18
C ALA A 24 -1.96 -11.66 1.67
N ARG A 25 -2.51 -10.55 2.15
CA ARG A 25 -2.98 -10.44 3.52
C ARG A 25 -4.09 -11.46 3.81
N PHE A 26 -5.05 -11.59 2.88
CA PHE A 26 -6.13 -12.56 3.02
C PHE A 26 -5.60 -13.99 3.12
N ILE A 27 -4.67 -14.37 2.23
CA ILE A 27 -4.11 -15.71 2.21
C ILE A 27 -3.36 -16.00 3.51
N ASN A 28 -2.53 -15.06 3.97
CA ASN A 28 -1.71 -15.26 5.16
C ASN A 28 -2.53 -15.19 6.45
N LYS A 29 -3.32 -14.12 6.61
CA LYS A 29 -4.00 -13.84 7.87
C LYS A 29 -5.25 -14.68 8.06
N TYR A 30 -6.09 -14.79 7.04
CA TYR A 30 -7.40 -15.42 7.18
C TYR A 30 -7.42 -16.88 6.76
N LEU A 31 -6.60 -17.26 5.78
CA LEU A 31 -6.51 -18.66 5.35
C LEU A 31 -5.38 -19.44 6.05
N GLY A 32 -4.51 -18.73 6.80
CA GLY A 32 -3.41 -19.38 7.51
C GLY A 32 -2.31 -19.88 6.59
N LEU A 33 -2.17 -19.31 5.41
CA LEU A 33 -1.17 -19.69 4.40
C LEU A 33 -1.18 -21.19 4.13
N PRO A 34 -2.30 -21.74 3.61
CA PRO A 34 -2.37 -23.17 3.33
C PRO A 34 -1.40 -23.56 2.22
N ALA A 35 -0.94 -24.84 2.26
CA ALA A 35 0.09 -25.33 1.35
C ALA A 35 -0.34 -25.23 -0.12
N ASP A 36 -1.62 -25.39 -0.43
CA ASP A 36 -2.15 -25.30 -1.80
C ASP A 36 -2.21 -23.87 -2.33
N LYS A 37 -1.96 -22.88 -1.47
CA LYS A 37 -1.92 -21.46 -1.85
C LYS A 37 -0.50 -20.89 -1.89
N ALA A 38 0.52 -21.71 -1.64
CA ALA A 38 1.89 -21.20 -1.53
C ALA A 38 2.37 -20.53 -2.81
N ASP A 39 2.07 -21.10 -3.99
CA ASP A 39 2.49 -20.52 -5.27
C ASP A 39 1.75 -19.21 -5.56
N GLU A 40 0.47 -19.16 -5.28
CA GLU A 40 -0.32 -17.93 -5.42
C GLU A 40 0.21 -16.84 -4.50
N TYR A 41 0.51 -17.19 -3.26
CA TYR A 41 1.05 -16.25 -2.27
C TYR A 41 2.40 -15.68 -2.74
N ALA A 42 3.29 -16.54 -3.26
CA ALA A 42 4.59 -16.07 -3.77
C ALA A 42 4.43 -15.11 -4.95
N ALA A 43 3.48 -15.38 -5.87
CA ALA A 43 3.20 -14.46 -6.97
C ALA A 43 2.67 -13.12 -6.46
N LYS A 44 1.82 -13.12 -5.43
CA LYS A 44 1.32 -11.89 -4.81
C LYS A 44 2.42 -11.10 -4.13
N GLN A 45 3.40 -11.78 -3.52
CA GLN A 45 4.58 -11.11 -2.95
C GLN A 45 5.36 -10.34 -4.02
N THR A 46 5.62 -10.97 -5.16
CA THR A 46 6.34 -10.33 -6.26
C THR A 46 5.62 -9.07 -6.75
N GLY A 47 4.32 -9.19 -7.03
CA GLY A 47 3.52 -8.06 -7.50
C GLY A 47 3.37 -6.97 -6.45
N GLY A 48 3.21 -7.37 -5.18
CA GLY A 48 3.09 -6.42 -4.08
C GLY A 48 4.36 -5.61 -3.86
N HIS A 49 5.52 -6.24 -3.93
CA HIS A 49 6.79 -5.51 -3.81
C HIS A 49 7.00 -4.54 -4.97
N LYS A 50 6.57 -4.89 -6.20
CA LYS A 50 6.62 -3.93 -7.31
C LYS A 50 5.76 -2.71 -7.03
N ALA A 51 4.57 -2.89 -6.49
CA ALA A 51 3.68 -1.79 -6.13
C ALA A 51 4.31 -0.92 -5.04
N LEU A 52 4.87 -1.54 -4.01
CA LEU A 52 5.53 -0.80 -2.93
C LEU A 52 6.74 -0.01 -3.43
N GLN A 53 7.50 -0.56 -4.37
CA GLN A 53 8.64 0.14 -4.97
C GLN A 53 8.21 1.38 -5.73
N VAL A 54 7.10 1.32 -6.47
CA VAL A 54 6.55 2.48 -7.18
C VAL A 54 6.15 3.57 -6.19
N MET A 55 5.47 3.18 -5.11
CA MET A 55 5.09 4.13 -4.05
C MET A 55 6.32 4.73 -3.39
N GLU A 56 7.33 3.91 -3.09
CA GLU A 56 8.54 4.37 -2.43
C GLU A 56 9.27 5.43 -3.25
N GLN A 57 9.37 5.22 -4.57
CA GLN A 57 10.00 6.19 -5.46
C GLN A 57 9.29 7.54 -5.43
N GLN A 58 7.97 7.54 -5.47
CA GLN A 58 7.21 8.79 -5.43
C GLN A 58 7.31 9.47 -4.06
N LEU A 59 7.20 8.69 -2.99
CA LEU A 59 7.21 9.24 -1.62
C LEU A 59 8.61 9.69 -1.18
N ALA A 60 9.66 9.24 -1.86
CA ALA A 60 11.01 9.77 -1.64
C ALA A 60 11.14 11.20 -2.18
N GLU A 61 10.27 11.61 -3.12
CA GLU A 61 10.32 12.93 -3.73
C GLU A 61 9.27 13.89 -3.15
N THR A 62 8.10 13.37 -2.74
CA THR A 62 7.00 14.21 -2.24
C THR A 62 6.46 13.64 -0.93
N PRO A 63 5.91 14.50 -0.04
CA PRO A 63 5.38 14.01 1.24
C PRO A 63 4.12 13.16 1.10
N PHE A 64 3.38 13.32 0.01
CA PHE A 64 2.17 12.55 -0.27
C PHE A 64 2.19 12.07 -1.72
N LEU A 65 1.33 11.10 -2.04
CA LEU A 65 1.38 10.42 -3.34
C LEU A 65 1.12 11.36 -4.52
N ALA A 66 0.19 12.29 -4.37
CA ALA A 66 -0.14 13.22 -5.46
C ALA A 66 0.62 14.55 -5.36
N GLY A 67 1.51 14.74 -4.37
CA GLY A 67 2.33 15.92 -4.25
C GLY A 67 2.50 16.40 -2.82
N GLU A 68 2.35 17.69 -2.59
CA GLU A 68 2.65 18.35 -1.31
C GLU A 68 1.52 18.21 -0.28
N LYS A 69 0.32 17.91 -0.74
CA LYS A 69 -0.87 17.86 0.13
C LYS A 69 -1.49 16.46 0.10
N VAL A 70 -2.08 16.06 1.24
CA VAL A 70 -2.82 14.81 1.33
C VAL A 70 -4.05 14.86 0.42
N THR A 71 -4.35 13.75 -0.24
CA THR A 71 -5.52 13.60 -1.10
C THR A 71 -6.19 12.27 -0.81
N THR A 72 -7.33 12.02 -1.48
CA THR A 72 -8.01 10.73 -1.39
C THR A 72 -7.13 9.58 -1.88
N ALA A 73 -6.15 9.84 -2.73
CA ALA A 73 -5.17 8.83 -3.14
C ALA A 73 -4.40 8.26 -1.95
N ASP A 74 -3.97 9.14 -1.03
CA ASP A 74 -3.26 8.71 0.17
C ASP A 74 -4.15 7.85 1.07
N ILE A 75 -5.40 8.28 1.26
CA ILE A 75 -6.33 7.55 2.12
C ILE A 75 -6.63 6.17 1.52
N THR A 76 -6.88 6.11 0.21
CA THR A 76 -7.18 4.85 -0.48
C THR A 76 -6.04 3.85 -0.37
N LEU A 77 -4.81 4.31 -0.62
CA LEU A 77 -3.65 3.42 -0.58
C LEU A 77 -3.20 3.09 0.84
N TYR A 78 -3.44 3.99 1.79
CA TYR A 78 -3.15 3.73 3.20
C TYR A 78 -3.93 2.52 3.73
N ALA A 79 -5.17 2.33 3.28
CA ALA A 79 -6.08 1.32 3.84
C ALA A 79 -5.43 -0.07 3.93
N TYR A 80 -4.75 -0.52 2.87
CA TYR A 80 -4.10 -1.83 2.88
C TYR A 80 -2.60 -1.73 3.13
N THR A 81 -1.96 -0.61 2.81
CA THR A 81 -0.52 -0.47 3.03
C THR A 81 -0.16 -0.50 4.51
N HIS A 82 -0.99 0.11 5.38
CA HIS A 82 -0.67 0.14 6.81
C HIS A 82 -0.74 -1.24 7.47
N VAL A 83 -1.37 -2.22 6.82
CA VAL A 83 -1.43 -3.60 7.31
C VAL A 83 -0.73 -4.57 6.35
N ALA A 84 0.16 -4.07 5.49
CA ALA A 84 0.85 -4.91 4.51
C ALA A 84 1.70 -5.99 5.19
N ASP A 85 2.20 -5.75 6.40
CA ASP A 85 2.94 -6.74 7.17
C ASP A 85 2.11 -7.99 7.44
N GLU A 86 0.79 -7.87 7.54
CA GLU A 86 -0.11 -9.03 7.70
C GLU A 86 -0.14 -9.92 6.45
N GLY A 87 0.29 -9.41 5.32
CA GLY A 87 0.47 -10.17 4.09
C GLY A 87 1.91 -10.61 3.85
N GLY A 88 2.79 -10.43 4.85
CA GLY A 88 4.18 -10.84 4.75
C GLY A 88 5.11 -9.80 4.16
N PHE A 89 4.65 -8.56 3.94
CA PHE A 89 5.49 -7.49 3.40
C PHE A 89 6.20 -6.76 4.54
N GLU A 90 7.51 -6.83 4.56
CA GLU A 90 8.30 -6.08 5.53
C GLU A 90 8.57 -4.68 4.98
N LEU A 91 8.14 -3.65 5.71
CA LEU A 91 8.25 -2.27 5.25
C LEU A 91 9.59 -1.62 5.59
N GLU A 92 10.50 -2.35 6.21
CA GLU A 92 11.83 -1.81 6.56
C GLU A 92 12.63 -1.36 5.34
N ALA A 93 12.42 -2.02 4.20
CA ALA A 93 13.07 -1.65 2.94
C ALA A 93 12.44 -0.42 2.27
N TYR A 94 11.37 0.14 2.86
CA TYR A 94 10.61 1.23 2.28
C TYR A 94 10.50 2.39 3.26
N PRO A 95 11.60 3.10 3.54
CA PRO A 95 11.59 4.17 4.55
C PRO A 95 10.68 5.34 4.21
N ALA A 96 10.52 5.69 2.93
CA ALA A 96 9.61 6.78 2.54
C ALA A 96 8.16 6.39 2.74
N ILE A 97 7.80 5.13 2.48
CA ILE A 97 6.46 4.60 2.78
C ILE A 97 6.21 4.66 4.29
N ARG A 98 7.16 4.25 5.10
CA ARG A 98 7.02 4.26 6.57
C ARG A 98 6.79 5.67 7.08
N ALA A 99 7.56 6.64 6.59
CA ALA A 99 7.37 8.04 6.97
C ALA A 99 6.00 8.57 6.53
N TRP A 100 5.54 8.16 5.35
CA TRP A 100 4.23 8.53 4.83
C TRP A 100 3.10 7.93 5.68
N LEU A 101 3.23 6.67 6.09
CA LEU A 101 2.23 6.04 6.98
C LEU A 101 2.10 6.84 8.28
N ASP A 102 3.21 7.30 8.85
CA ASP A 102 3.20 8.12 10.05
C ASP A 102 2.53 9.47 9.80
N ARG A 103 2.81 10.09 8.63
CA ARG A 103 2.19 11.37 8.28
C ARG A 103 0.67 11.26 8.15
N VAL A 104 0.19 10.21 7.47
CA VAL A 104 -1.25 10.00 7.28
C VAL A 104 -1.93 9.72 8.62
N ALA A 105 -1.31 8.88 9.45
CA ALA A 105 -1.87 8.54 10.75
C ALA A 105 -1.94 9.75 11.69
N ALA A 106 -1.07 10.75 11.50
CA ALA A 106 -1.04 11.94 12.34
C ALA A 106 -2.00 13.04 11.88
N LEU A 107 -2.71 12.85 10.77
CA LEU A 107 -3.61 13.87 10.24
C LEU A 107 -4.79 14.12 11.18
N PRO A 108 -5.21 15.40 11.35
CA PRO A 108 -6.40 15.71 12.13
C PRO A 108 -7.63 14.99 11.54
N ASN A 109 -8.48 14.46 12.42
CA ASN A 109 -9.71 13.75 12.03
C ASN A 109 -9.48 12.43 11.28
N PHE A 110 -8.24 11.98 11.14
CA PHE A 110 -7.97 10.68 10.55
C PHE A 110 -8.33 9.57 11.54
N ARG A 111 -9.05 8.57 11.04
CA ARG A 111 -9.40 7.38 11.84
C ARG A 111 -8.88 6.15 11.13
N PRO A 112 -7.88 5.46 11.71
CA PRO A 112 -7.34 4.27 11.07
C PRO A 112 -8.41 3.19 10.94
N MET A 113 -8.37 2.49 9.83
CA MET A 113 -9.16 1.26 9.65
C MET A 113 -8.50 0.15 10.46
N VAL A 114 -9.29 -0.56 11.23
CA VAL A 114 -8.78 -1.63 12.09
C VAL A 114 -8.96 -2.98 11.42
#